data_e34a1e2edacda09b0697a59879617f05
#
_entry.id   e34a1e2edacda09b0697a59879617f05
#
_cell.length_a   1.000
_cell.length_b   1.000
_cell.length_c   1.000
_cell.angle_alpha   90.00
_cell.angle_beta   90.00
_cell.angle_gamma   90.00
#
_symmetry.space_group_name_H-M   'P 1'
#
loop_
_entity.id
_entity.type
_entity.pdbx_description
1 polymer ?
#
loop_
_entity_poly.entity_id
_entity_poly.type
_entity_poly.pdbx_seq_one_letter_code
_entity_poly.pdbx_strand_id
1 'polypeptide(L)'
;VDTIKTDKNGVAVSKPLPLGRYKVVEAQAAEFYGLDKTPIEAEIEFAGQIVKTAMTNKSLYTNVSIKKTGYVEVMPGQQIRYDFSGIGNNSTTSLTSFYWRDTLPTQAVRLDKIITGTYNVPGNYKVVYQTNLSGGTWRTMYDNLSTMQNYTLDASPAALGLASNEYVTQFMVSFGVVPANFRQVEAPRVYCNVVSWLTGGTQFVNQADVGGVYDGQWIMATSRWVTKVYKPSEPLPRTGY
;
A
#
# COMPACT_ATOMS: atom_id res chain seq x y z
N VAL A 1 29.19 -30.17 -8.49
CA VAL A 1 28.03 -29.26 -8.65
C VAL A 1 27.75 -29.13 -10.14
N ASP A 2 26.50 -29.29 -10.51
CA ASP A 2 26.02 -29.15 -11.88
C ASP A 2 24.86 -28.15 -11.91
N THR A 3 24.71 -27.43 -13.03
CA THR A 3 23.55 -26.56 -13.27
C THR A 3 22.86 -27.08 -14.51
N ILE A 4 21.58 -27.47 -14.36
CA ILE A 4 20.75 -28.03 -15.42
C ILE A 4 19.55 -27.12 -15.64
N LYS A 5 19.04 -27.13 -16.88
CA LYS A 5 17.86 -26.38 -17.27
C LYS A 5 16.76 -27.35 -17.69
N THR A 6 15.54 -27.08 -17.21
CA THR A 6 14.37 -27.86 -17.65
C THR A 6 14.03 -27.59 -19.12
N ASP A 7 13.56 -28.60 -19.79
CA ASP A 7 13.01 -28.53 -21.15
C ASP A 7 11.58 -27.95 -21.15
N LYS A 8 10.93 -27.93 -22.31
CA LYS A 8 9.54 -27.45 -22.47
C LYS A 8 8.49 -28.23 -21.67
N ASN A 9 8.84 -29.45 -21.22
CA ASN A 9 7.96 -30.29 -20.41
C ASN A 9 8.27 -30.18 -18.91
N GLY A 10 9.18 -29.31 -18.54
CA GLY A 10 9.60 -29.13 -17.15
C GLY A 10 10.56 -30.21 -16.65
N VAL A 11 11.20 -30.97 -17.54
CA VAL A 11 12.10 -32.07 -17.20
C VAL A 11 13.55 -31.67 -17.43
N ALA A 12 14.41 -31.96 -16.45
CA ALA A 12 15.85 -31.84 -16.58
C ALA A 12 16.54 -33.13 -16.10
N VAL A 13 17.65 -33.48 -16.75
CA VAL A 13 18.46 -34.65 -16.38
C VAL A 13 19.88 -34.19 -16.15
N SER A 14 20.45 -34.54 -15.01
CA SER A 14 21.87 -34.28 -14.73
C SER A 14 22.77 -35.19 -15.51
N LYS A 15 24.02 -34.79 -15.68
CA LYS A 15 25.08 -35.75 -16.04
C LYS A 15 25.18 -36.84 -14.94
N PRO A 16 25.82 -37.99 -15.23
CA PRO A 16 26.10 -38.98 -14.21
C PRO A 16 26.82 -38.38 -13.01
N LEU A 17 26.30 -38.63 -11.81
CA LEU A 17 26.84 -38.15 -10.57
C LEU A 17 27.44 -39.32 -9.76
N PRO A 18 28.51 -39.11 -8.97
CA PRO A 18 29.03 -40.10 -8.03
C PRO A 18 28.00 -40.55 -6.99
N LEU A 19 28.25 -41.65 -6.29
CA LEU A 19 27.46 -42.03 -5.13
C LEU A 19 27.56 -40.97 -4.05
N GLY A 20 26.43 -40.71 -3.39
CA GLY A 20 26.40 -39.72 -2.31
C GLY A 20 25.08 -38.95 -2.17
N ARG A 21 25.08 -38.00 -1.28
CA ARG A 21 23.93 -37.12 -0.99
C ARG A 21 24.04 -35.80 -1.72
N TYR A 22 22.93 -35.39 -2.31
CA TYR A 22 22.81 -34.21 -3.13
C TYR A 22 21.65 -33.30 -2.64
N LYS A 23 21.79 -32.02 -2.86
CA LYS A 23 20.72 -31.04 -2.73
C LYS A 23 20.42 -30.45 -4.08
N VAL A 24 19.17 -30.57 -4.49
CA VAL A 24 18.65 -29.93 -5.71
C VAL A 24 17.98 -28.62 -5.28
N VAL A 25 18.43 -27.50 -5.84
CA VAL A 25 17.93 -26.16 -5.51
C VAL A 25 17.56 -25.46 -6.81
N GLU A 26 16.41 -24.81 -6.83
CA GLU A 26 16.05 -23.97 -7.95
C GLU A 26 16.91 -22.67 -7.92
N ALA A 27 17.64 -22.41 -9.00
CA ALA A 27 18.45 -21.22 -9.16
C ALA A 27 17.69 -20.08 -9.86
N GLN A 28 16.73 -20.42 -10.71
CA GLN A 28 15.91 -19.48 -11.46
C GLN A 28 14.53 -20.12 -11.73
N ALA A 29 13.46 -19.43 -11.37
CA ALA A 29 12.10 -19.82 -11.70
C ALA A 29 11.80 -19.53 -13.19
N ALA A 30 10.79 -20.23 -13.72
CA ALA A 30 10.20 -19.87 -15.00
C ALA A 30 9.51 -18.49 -14.92
N GLU A 31 9.35 -17.86 -16.07
CA GLU A 31 8.63 -16.59 -16.17
C GLU A 31 7.20 -16.71 -15.57
N PHE A 32 6.77 -15.72 -14.80
CA PHE A 32 5.50 -15.69 -14.06
C PHE A 32 5.37 -16.70 -12.90
N TYR A 33 6.49 -17.29 -12.45
CA TYR A 33 6.52 -18.16 -11.28
C TYR A 33 7.46 -17.63 -10.20
N GLY A 34 7.10 -17.86 -8.94
CA GLY A 34 7.94 -17.51 -7.79
C GLY A 34 9.07 -18.51 -7.63
N LEU A 35 10.28 -18.02 -7.36
CA LEU A 35 11.46 -18.86 -7.09
C LEU A 35 11.32 -19.54 -5.72
N ASP A 36 11.33 -20.87 -5.69
CA ASP A 36 11.40 -21.68 -4.46
C ASP A 36 12.83 -22.19 -4.25
N LYS A 37 13.52 -21.60 -3.28
CA LYS A 37 14.89 -21.97 -2.90
C LYS A 37 14.97 -23.14 -1.91
N THR A 38 13.85 -23.76 -1.56
CA THR A 38 13.80 -24.89 -0.65
C THR A 38 14.54 -26.07 -1.25
N PRO A 39 15.63 -26.59 -0.62
CA PRO A 39 16.38 -27.70 -1.17
C PRO A 39 15.57 -28.98 -1.12
N ILE A 40 15.63 -29.78 -2.18
CA ILE A 40 15.18 -31.17 -2.17
C ILE A 40 16.41 -32.07 -2.01
N GLU A 41 16.38 -32.98 -1.06
CA GLU A 41 17.46 -33.94 -0.85
C GLU A 41 17.29 -35.16 -1.75
N ALA A 42 18.38 -35.64 -2.32
CA ALA A 42 18.45 -36.83 -3.19
C ALA A 42 19.69 -37.63 -2.81
N GLU A 43 19.59 -38.96 -2.80
CA GLU A 43 20.71 -39.85 -2.47
C GLU A 43 20.89 -40.88 -3.57
N ILE A 44 22.13 -41.05 -4.03
CA ILE A 44 22.56 -42.08 -4.99
C ILE A 44 23.35 -43.10 -4.22
N GLU A 45 22.78 -44.29 -4.04
CA GLU A 45 23.34 -45.36 -3.22
C GLU A 45 24.11 -46.43 -4.02
N PHE A 46 23.78 -46.61 -5.29
CA PHE A 46 24.45 -47.60 -6.16
C PHE A 46 24.59 -47.11 -7.61
N ALA A 47 25.55 -47.67 -8.30
CA ALA A 47 25.84 -47.32 -9.70
C ALA A 47 24.65 -47.61 -10.62
N GLY A 48 24.29 -46.64 -11.48
CA GLY A 48 23.17 -46.76 -12.42
C GLY A 48 21.81 -46.40 -11.83
N GLN A 49 21.71 -46.00 -10.55
CA GLN A 49 20.48 -45.55 -9.94
C GLN A 49 19.99 -44.25 -10.59
N ILE A 50 18.68 -44.17 -10.83
CA ILE A 50 17.99 -42.94 -11.27
C ILE A 50 17.12 -42.48 -10.13
N VAL A 51 17.45 -41.31 -9.57
CA VAL A 51 16.63 -40.64 -8.52
C VAL A 51 15.79 -39.57 -9.20
N LYS A 52 14.47 -39.60 -8.97
CA LYS A 52 13.53 -38.61 -9.48
C LYS A 52 13.12 -37.67 -8.37
N THR A 53 13.24 -36.38 -8.59
CA THR A 53 12.73 -35.34 -7.71
C THR A 53 11.78 -34.42 -8.45
N ALA A 54 10.86 -33.79 -7.78
CA ALA A 54 9.93 -32.82 -8.36
C ALA A 54 9.89 -31.54 -7.55
N MET A 55 9.92 -30.41 -8.24
CA MET A 55 9.69 -29.07 -7.68
C MET A 55 8.41 -28.49 -8.29
N THR A 56 7.64 -27.77 -7.48
CA THR A 56 6.41 -27.13 -7.94
C THR A 56 6.50 -25.65 -7.65
N ASN A 57 6.48 -24.83 -8.69
CA ASN A 57 6.48 -23.38 -8.55
C ASN A 57 5.07 -22.83 -8.43
N LYS A 58 4.91 -21.82 -7.59
CA LYS A 58 3.66 -21.09 -7.46
C LYS A 58 3.63 -19.96 -8.48
N SER A 59 2.48 -19.77 -9.12
CA SER A 59 2.25 -18.63 -10.00
C SER A 59 2.55 -17.33 -9.26
N LEU A 60 3.34 -16.44 -9.88
CA LEU A 60 3.63 -15.12 -9.39
C LEU A 60 2.63 -14.12 -9.95
N TYR A 61 1.89 -13.50 -9.05
CA TYR A 61 0.98 -12.41 -9.36
C TYR A 61 1.22 -11.28 -8.37
N THR A 62 1.41 -10.07 -8.85
CA THR A 62 1.61 -8.89 -8.01
C THR A 62 0.51 -7.88 -8.26
N ASN A 63 -0.17 -7.47 -7.19
CA ASN A 63 -1.22 -6.46 -7.22
C ASN A 63 -1.42 -5.85 -5.83
N VAL A 64 -1.75 -4.58 -5.80
CA VAL A 64 -2.18 -3.86 -4.60
C VAL A 64 -3.46 -3.09 -4.89
N SER A 65 -4.24 -2.80 -3.87
CA SER A 65 -5.50 -2.07 -4.03
C SER A 65 -5.73 -1.05 -2.94
N ILE A 66 -6.43 0.02 -3.31
CA ILE A 66 -6.98 1.04 -2.42
C ILE A 66 -8.19 1.67 -3.08
N LYS A 67 -9.21 1.98 -2.30
CA LYS A 67 -10.38 2.77 -2.71
C LYS A 67 -10.60 3.89 -1.71
N LYS A 68 -10.80 5.10 -2.23
CA LYS A 68 -11.09 6.31 -1.47
C LYS A 68 -12.47 6.82 -1.81
N THR A 69 -13.22 7.25 -0.79
CA THR A 69 -14.51 7.92 -0.91
C THR A 69 -14.59 9.09 0.07
N GLY A 70 -15.56 9.98 -0.08
CA GLY A 70 -15.73 11.14 0.79
C GLY A 70 -17.02 11.90 0.51
N TYR A 71 -17.12 13.13 0.97
CA TYR A 71 -18.24 14.00 0.68
C TYR A 71 -18.20 14.47 -0.78
N VAL A 72 -19.34 14.44 -1.44
CA VAL A 72 -19.49 14.95 -2.84
C VAL A 72 -19.54 16.47 -2.82
N GLU A 73 -20.23 17.06 -1.83
CA GLU A 73 -20.41 18.50 -1.68
C GLU A 73 -20.17 18.92 -0.23
N VAL A 74 -19.55 20.09 -0.03
CA VAL A 74 -19.12 20.59 1.27
C VAL A 74 -19.29 22.10 1.38
N MET A 75 -19.32 22.61 2.64
CA MET A 75 -19.32 24.03 2.93
C MET A 75 -17.90 24.50 3.31
N PRO A 76 -17.52 25.76 3.04
CA PRO A 76 -16.33 26.38 3.62
C PRO A 76 -16.37 26.29 5.15
N GLY A 77 -15.23 25.94 5.78
CA GLY A 77 -15.10 25.77 7.24
C GLY A 77 -15.66 24.44 7.79
N GLN A 78 -16.31 23.62 6.97
CA GLN A 78 -16.86 22.33 7.41
C GLN A 78 -15.75 21.31 7.69
N GLN A 79 -15.90 20.49 8.75
CA GLN A 79 -15.12 19.27 8.90
C GLN A 79 -15.68 18.20 7.98
N ILE A 80 -14.82 17.56 7.22
CA ILE A 80 -15.15 16.48 6.27
C ILE A 80 -14.37 15.22 6.59
N ARG A 81 -14.83 14.10 6.05
CA ARG A 81 -14.23 12.79 6.22
C ARG A 81 -13.99 12.12 4.87
N TYR A 82 -12.83 11.51 4.73
CA TYR A 82 -12.52 10.55 3.70
C TYR A 82 -12.49 9.15 4.31
N ASP A 83 -13.11 8.20 3.63
CA ASP A 83 -13.11 6.78 4.00
C ASP A 83 -12.22 6.00 3.02
N PHE A 84 -11.43 5.07 3.56
CA PHE A 84 -10.53 4.23 2.77
C PHE A 84 -10.97 2.78 2.88
N SER A 85 -10.98 2.06 1.76
CA SER A 85 -11.34 0.66 1.72
C SER A 85 -10.47 -0.11 0.73
N GLY A 86 -10.47 -1.44 0.86
CA GLY A 86 -9.72 -2.30 -0.04
C GLY A 86 -8.21 -2.10 0.00
N ILE A 87 -7.64 -1.55 1.09
CA ILE A 87 -6.19 -1.43 1.23
C ILE A 87 -5.62 -2.83 1.43
N GLY A 88 -4.74 -3.26 0.51
CA GLY A 88 -4.14 -4.58 0.65
C GLY A 88 -3.10 -4.92 -0.40
N ASN A 89 -2.33 -5.95 -0.04
CA ASN A 89 -1.47 -6.71 -0.92
C ASN A 89 -2.25 -7.91 -1.46
N ASN A 90 -2.75 -7.81 -2.68
CA ASN A 90 -3.50 -8.87 -3.35
C ASN A 90 -2.57 -9.82 -4.14
N SER A 91 -1.27 -9.68 -3.95
CA SER A 91 -0.26 -10.52 -4.60
C SER A 91 -0.23 -11.92 -4.01
N THR A 92 0.32 -12.86 -4.75
CA THR A 92 0.64 -14.22 -4.27
C THR A 92 1.95 -14.26 -3.47
N THR A 93 2.62 -13.12 -3.30
CA THR A 93 3.91 -12.98 -2.62
C THR A 93 3.92 -11.83 -1.63
N SER A 94 4.89 -11.82 -0.73
CA SER A 94 5.15 -10.69 0.16
C SER A 94 5.66 -9.48 -0.61
N LEU A 95 5.31 -8.29 -0.13
CA LEU A 95 5.85 -7.01 -0.61
C LEU A 95 6.68 -6.35 0.49
N THR A 96 7.79 -5.75 0.11
CA THR A 96 8.59 -4.90 1.00
C THR A 96 8.19 -3.44 0.83
N SER A 97 8.54 -2.59 1.79
CA SER A 97 8.23 -1.15 1.75
C SER A 97 6.74 -0.85 1.50
N PHE A 98 5.84 -1.71 1.99
CA PHE A 98 4.41 -1.54 1.81
C PHE A 98 3.89 -0.33 2.57
N TYR A 99 3.08 0.49 1.90
CA TYR A 99 2.47 1.69 2.47
C TYR A 99 1.12 2.00 1.81
N TRP A 100 0.33 2.83 2.48
CA TRP A 100 -0.66 3.67 1.83
C TRP A 100 -0.46 5.13 2.22
N ARG A 101 -0.81 6.05 1.33
CA ARG A 101 -0.54 7.48 1.45
C ARG A 101 -1.73 8.29 0.99
N ASP A 102 -1.98 9.40 1.66
CA ASP A 102 -2.96 10.41 1.27
C ASP A 102 -2.24 11.72 0.92
N THR A 103 -2.44 12.21 -0.30
CA THR A 103 -1.95 13.51 -0.77
C THR A 103 -3.09 14.50 -0.75
N LEU A 104 -3.04 15.43 0.21
CA LEU A 104 -4.12 16.35 0.51
C LEU A 104 -4.21 17.49 -0.50
N PRO A 105 -5.42 17.90 -0.94
CA PRO A 105 -5.63 19.11 -1.71
C PRO A 105 -5.51 20.36 -0.81
N THR A 106 -4.28 20.77 -0.53
CA THR A 106 -3.97 21.77 0.49
C THR A 106 -4.50 23.17 0.19
N GLN A 107 -4.87 23.45 -1.06
CA GLN A 107 -5.63 24.67 -1.40
C GLN A 107 -7.06 24.66 -0.82
N ALA A 108 -7.57 23.48 -0.42
CA ALA A 108 -8.95 23.31 0.00
C ALA A 108 -9.12 22.76 1.42
N VAL A 109 -8.18 21.96 1.93
CA VAL A 109 -8.33 21.30 3.23
C VAL A 109 -7.08 21.36 4.11
N ARG A 110 -7.30 21.20 5.43
CA ARG A 110 -6.25 20.97 6.44
C ARG A 110 -6.52 19.69 7.18
N LEU A 111 -5.49 18.86 7.36
CA LEU A 111 -5.56 17.62 8.13
C LEU A 111 -5.92 17.92 9.59
N ASP A 112 -6.79 17.12 10.17
CA ASP A 112 -7.24 17.25 11.55
C ASP A 112 -6.93 15.98 12.35
N LYS A 113 -7.45 14.80 11.92
CA LYS A 113 -7.18 13.53 12.59
C LYS A 113 -7.23 12.35 11.64
N ILE A 114 -6.59 11.26 12.05
CA ILE A 114 -6.54 10.00 11.33
C ILE A 114 -7.05 8.89 12.25
N ILE A 115 -8.05 8.12 11.78
CA ILE A 115 -8.43 6.83 12.36
C ILE A 115 -7.76 5.76 11.52
N THR A 116 -6.92 4.91 12.12
CA THR A 116 -5.98 4.07 11.38
C THR A 116 -6.58 2.79 10.82
N GLY A 117 -7.73 2.37 11.35
CA GLY A 117 -8.28 1.05 11.06
C GLY A 117 -7.47 -0.08 11.68
N THR A 118 -7.77 -1.31 11.29
CA THR A 118 -7.05 -2.53 11.67
C THR A 118 -6.74 -3.38 10.45
N TYR A 119 -5.78 -4.32 10.60
CA TYR A 119 -5.31 -5.17 9.51
C TYR A 119 -5.32 -6.64 9.95
N ASN A 120 -5.36 -7.56 8.99
CA ASN A 120 -5.55 -8.99 9.24
C ASN A 120 -4.29 -9.75 9.69
N VAL A 121 -3.14 -9.09 9.73
CA VAL A 121 -1.85 -9.71 10.12
C VAL A 121 -1.22 -8.90 11.25
N PRO A 122 -0.82 -9.54 12.36
CA PRO A 122 -0.10 -8.88 13.44
C PRO A 122 1.22 -8.29 12.96
N GLY A 123 1.52 -7.08 13.41
CA GLY A 123 2.74 -6.35 13.10
C GLY A 123 2.66 -4.91 13.57
N ASN A 124 3.66 -4.14 13.24
CA ASN A 124 3.71 -2.71 13.58
C ASN A 124 3.89 -1.87 12.33
N TYR A 125 3.43 -0.63 12.43
CA TYR A 125 3.58 0.39 11.40
C TYR A 125 3.87 1.74 12.02
N LYS A 126 4.29 2.68 11.20
CA LYS A 126 4.44 4.09 11.56
C LYS A 126 3.63 4.99 10.65
N VAL A 127 3.26 6.17 11.16
CA VAL A 127 2.65 7.24 10.39
C VAL A 127 3.66 8.37 10.28
N VAL A 128 3.95 8.75 9.04
CA VAL A 128 4.86 9.85 8.71
C VAL A 128 4.14 10.90 7.87
N TYR A 129 4.62 12.13 7.88
CA TYR A 129 4.00 13.23 7.15
C TYR A 129 5.04 14.19 6.56
N GLN A 130 4.60 14.95 5.57
CA GLN A 130 5.32 16.09 5.01
C GLN A 130 4.46 17.35 5.12
N THR A 131 5.12 18.49 5.19
CA THR A 131 4.49 19.79 5.20
C THR A 131 4.93 20.62 3.99
N ASN A 132 4.25 21.73 3.76
CA ASN A 132 4.65 22.72 2.76
C ASN A 132 6.05 23.31 3.02
N LEU A 133 6.57 23.21 4.24
CA LEU A 133 7.89 23.72 4.63
C LEU A 133 8.94 22.62 4.82
N SER A 134 8.58 21.33 4.72
CA SER A 134 9.51 20.22 5.00
C SER A 134 10.52 19.95 3.89
N GLY A 135 10.41 20.60 2.73
CA GLY A 135 11.32 20.38 1.59
C GLY A 135 11.35 18.94 1.07
N GLY A 136 10.24 18.20 1.22
CA GLY A 136 10.14 16.79 0.85
C GLY A 136 10.62 15.81 1.92
N THR A 137 11.11 16.30 3.07
CA THR A 137 11.53 15.44 4.19
C THR A 137 10.32 14.88 4.94
N TRP A 138 10.32 13.57 5.19
CA TRP A 138 9.34 12.90 6.03
C TRP A 138 9.65 13.11 7.51
N ARG A 139 8.65 13.52 8.28
CA ARG A 139 8.69 13.62 9.74
C ARG A 139 7.82 12.50 10.32
N THR A 140 8.23 11.92 11.44
CA THR A 140 7.42 10.93 12.16
C THR A 140 6.28 11.62 12.89
N MET A 141 5.05 11.18 12.65
CA MET A 141 3.87 11.58 13.39
C MET A 141 3.64 10.63 14.58
N TYR A 142 3.56 9.35 14.31
CA TYR A 142 3.44 8.27 15.30
C TYR A 142 4.27 7.07 14.87
N ASP A 143 4.83 6.35 15.82
CA ASP A 143 5.67 5.19 15.57
C ASP A 143 5.21 3.97 16.37
N ASN A 144 5.59 2.79 15.90
CA ASN A 144 5.36 1.51 16.57
C ASN A 144 3.89 1.21 16.90
N LEU A 145 2.96 1.59 16.01
CA LEU A 145 1.53 1.32 16.16
C LEU A 145 1.22 -0.12 15.74
N SER A 146 0.39 -0.82 16.53
CA SER A 146 -0.03 -2.20 16.22
C SER A 146 -1.04 -2.24 15.07
N THR A 147 -0.87 -3.16 14.12
CA THR A 147 -1.83 -3.44 13.06
C THR A 147 -3.17 -3.99 13.56
N MET A 148 -3.19 -4.54 14.77
CA MET A 148 -4.38 -5.15 15.38
C MET A 148 -5.23 -4.15 16.18
N GLN A 149 -4.78 -2.90 16.30
CA GLN A 149 -5.45 -1.88 17.08
C GLN A 149 -5.84 -0.68 16.20
N ASN A 150 -7.07 -0.18 16.40
CA ASN A 150 -7.56 1.01 15.74
C ASN A 150 -7.28 2.24 16.61
N TYR A 151 -6.45 3.14 16.11
CA TYR A 151 -6.06 4.37 16.82
C TYR A 151 -6.78 5.57 16.25
N THR A 152 -7.09 6.52 17.12
CA THR A 152 -7.47 7.89 16.75
C THR A 152 -6.27 8.80 16.99
N LEU A 153 -5.64 9.24 15.91
CA LEU A 153 -4.43 10.06 15.95
C LEU A 153 -4.80 11.53 15.72
N ASP A 154 -4.45 12.40 16.65
CA ASP A 154 -4.56 13.84 16.44
C ASP A 154 -3.45 14.29 15.49
N ALA A 155 -3.84 14.74 14.31
CA ALA A 155 -2.95 15.20 13.25
C ALA A 155 -3.16 16.70 12.95
N SER A 156 -3.79 17.42 13.90
CA SER A 156 -3.98 18.86 13.79
C SER A 156 -2.64 19.61 13.81
N PRO A 157 -2.56 20.79 13.21
CA PRO A 157 -1.35 21.61 13.27
C PRO A 157 -0.85 21.86 14.70
N ALA A 158 -1.76 22.03 15.66
CA ALA A 158 -1.43 22.24 17.06
C ALA A 158 -0.77 20.99 17.69
N ALA A 159 -1.35 19.80 17.47
CA ALA A 159 -0.80 18.54 17.97
C ALA A 159 0.58 18.21 17.38
N LEU A 160 0.80 18.59 16.12
CA LEU A 160 2.07 18.40 15.43
C LEU A 160 3.11 19.51 15.68
N GLY A 161 2.76 20.54 16.46
CA GLY A 161 3.64 21.68 16.76
C GLY A 161 4.03 22.49 15.52
N LEU A 162 3.15 22.57 14.51
CA LEU A 162 3.42 23.27 13.27
C LEU A 162 3.33 24.78 13.44
N ALA A 163 4.15 25.52 12.69
CA ALA A 163 4.07 26.97 12.63
C ALA A 163 2.72 27.43 12.01
N SER A 164 2.34 28.70 12.22
CA SER A 164 1.05 29.23 11.76
C SER A 164 0.84 29.16 10.23
N ASN A 165 1.92 29.18 9.44
CA ASN A 165 1.92 29.06 7.99
C ASN A 165 2.31 27.64 7.50
N GLU A 166 2.50 26.71 8.42
CA GLU A 166 2.87 25.33 8.11
C GLU A 166 1.65 24.41 8.19
N TYR A 167 1.49 23.53 7.22
CA TYR A 167 0.41 22.56 7.16
C TYR A 167 0.86 21.27 6.49
N VAL A 168 0.23 20.15 6.85
CA VAL A 168 0.48 18.85 6.26
C VAL A 168 0.03 18.83 4.80
N THR A 169 0.93 18.40 3.91
CA THR A 169 0.64 18.24 2.48
C THR A 169 0.31 16.80 2.12
N GLN A 170 0.92 15.86 2.81
CA GLN A 170 0.65 14.43 2.67
C GLN A 170 1.08 13.69 3.94
N PHE A 171 0.47 12.54 4.17
CA PHE A 171 0.91 11.59 5.18
C PHE A 171 0.93 10.18 4.61
N MET A 172 1.70 9.29 5.24
CA MET A 172 1.88 7.91 4.81
C MET A 172 1.86 6.99 6.02
N VAL A 173 1.11 5.90 5.90
CA VAL A 173 1.12 4.77 6.84
C VAL A 173 2.02 3.70 6.25
N SER A 174 3.15 3.44 6.91
CA SER A 174 4.23 2.60 6.39
C SER A 174 4.39 1.33 7.25
N PHE A 175 4.23 0.17 6.62
CA PHE A 175 4.21 -1.15 7.28
C PHE A 175 5.54 -1.91 7.13
N GLY A 176 6.40 -1.54 6.18
CA GLY A 176 7.59 -2.32 5.86
C GLY A 176 7.26 -3.57 5.04
N VAL A 177 7.52 -4.77 5.58
CA VAL A 177 7.22 -6.04 4.91
C VAL A 177 5.82 -6.50 5.26
N VAL A 178 5.02 -6.82 4.25
CA VAL A 178 3.69 -7.42 4.43
C VAL A 178 3.58 -8.73 3.64
N PRO A 179 2.93 -9.78 4.18
CA PRO A 179 2.77 -11.04 3.46
C PRO A 179 1.74 -10.94 2.33
N ALA A 180 1.66 -11.98 1.51
CA ALA A 180 0.55 -12.17 0.60
C ALA A 180 -0.80 -12.09 1.33
N ASN A 181 -1.81 -11.50 0.69
CA ASN A 181 -3.15 -11.30 1.26
C ASN A 181 -3.20 -10.43 2.54
N PHE A 182 -2.18 -9.63 2.80
CA PHE A 182 -2.27 -8.57 3.80
C PHE A 182 -3.37 -7.59 3.40
N ARG A 183 -4.33 -7.32 4.30
CA ARG A 183 -5.46 -6.41 4.00
C ARG A 183 -5.98 -5.72 5.25
N GLN A 184 -6.61 -4.58 5.04
CA GLN A 184 -7.39 -3.94 6.08
C GLN A 184 -8.57 -4.82 6.53
N VAL A 185 -8.95 -4.70 7.80
CA VAL A 185 -10.16 -5.26 8.41
C VAL A 185 -11.13 -4.13 8.73
N GLU A 186 -10.76 -3.21 9.61
CA GLU A 186 -11.51 -1.98 9.82
C GLU A 186 -11.00 -0.88 8.90
N ALA A 187 -11.93 -0.09 8.35
CA ALA A 187 -11.62 0.96 7.40
C ALA A 187 -10.93 2.17 8.06
N PRO A 188 -9.76 2.61 7.58
CA PRO A 188 -9.19 3.89 7.96
C PRO A 188 -10.09 5.06 7.55
N ARG A 189 -10.04 6.14 8.33
CA ARG A 189 -10.78 7.38 8.07
C ARG A 189 -9.86 8.57 8.31
N VAL A 190 -9.98 9.57 7.45
CA VAL A 190 -9.20 10.81 7.55
C VAL A 190 -10.14 11.99 7.64
N TYR A 191 -9.98 12.79 8.67
CA TYR A 191 -10.76 13.99 8.89
C TYR A 191 -9.95 15.22 8.53
N CYS A 192 -10.57 16.12 7.78
CA CYS A 192 -9.98 17.37 7.35
C CYS A 192 -10.96 18.52 7.58
N ASN A 193 -10.43 19.71 7.82
CA ASN A 193 -11.23 20.94 7.85
C ASN A 193 -11.11 21.64 6.49
N VAL A 194 -12.24 21.91 5.86
CA VAL A 194 -12.31 22.72 4.63
C VAL A 194 -11.94 24.15 4.98
N VAL A 195 -11.05 24.75 4.21
CA VAL A 195 -10.64 26.13 4.48
C VAL A 195 -11.80 27.11 4.24
N SER A 196 -11.92 28.13 5.09
CA SER A 196 -13.07 29.04 5.14
C SER A 196 -13.16 30.00 3.94
N TRP A 197 -12.07 30.20 3.21
CA TRP A 197 -11.99 31.14 2.08
C TRP A 197 -12.31 30.55 0.70
N LEU A 198 -12.73 29.26 0.63
CA LEU A 198 -13.08 28.66 -0.65
C LEU A 198 -14.35 29.26 -1.24
N THR A 199 -14.31 29.53 -2.53
CA THR A 199 -15.44 30.03 -3.28
C THR A 199 -16.40 28.89 -3.66
N GLY A 200 -17.70 29.13 -3.55
CA GLY A 200 -18.74 28.20 -4.01
C GLY A 200 -18.57 27.80 -5.48
N GLY A 201 -18.73 26.51 -5.75
CA GLY A 201 -18.51 25.92 -7.07
C GLY A 201 -17.09 25.41 -7.32
N THR A 202 -16.11 25.78 -6.48
CA THR A 202 -14.74 25.22 -6.55
C THR A 202 -14.76 23.70 -6.41
N GLN A 203 -14.00 23.02 -7.26
CA GLN A 203 -13.78 21.57 -7.13
C GLN A 203 -12.33 21.30 -6.71
N PHE A 204 -12.16 20.26 -5.91
CA PHE A 204 -10.83 19.79 -5.52
C PHE A 204 -10.78 18.25 -5.48
N VAL A 205 -9.60 17.72 -5.74
CA VAL A 205 -9.36 16.28 -5.83
C VAL A 205 -8.43 15.86 -4.71
N ASN A 206 -8.84 14.88 -3.92
CA ASN A 206 -7.97 14.23 -2.96
C ASN A 206 -7.53 12.87 -3.49
N GLN A 207 -6.22 12.62 -3.51
CA GLN A 207 -5.61 11.41 -4.06
C GLN A 207 -5.01 10.56 -2.96
N ALA A 208 -5.22 9.25 -3.05
CA ALA A 208 -4.56 8.26 -2.21
C ALA A 208 -3.84 7.23 -3.08
N ASP A 209 -2.69 6.77 -2.60
CA ASP A 209 -1.88 5.74 -3.22
C ASP A 209 -1.63 4.60 -2.24
N VAL A 210 -1.48 3.40 -2.75
CA VAL A 210 -0.93 2.24 -2.05
C VAL A 210 0.20 1.68 -2.88
N GLY A 211 1.24 1.20 -2.24
CA GLY A 211 2.38 0.62 -2.95
C GLY A 211 3.20 -0.32 -2.10
N GLY A 212 4.02 -1.12 -2.78
CA GLY A 212 5.00 -2.00 -2.20
C GLY A 212 6.02 -2.43 -3.25
N VAL A 213 7.09 -3.07 -2.84
CA VAL A 213 8.18 -3.47 -3.73
C VAL A 213 8.29 -4.99 -3.77
N TYR A 214 8.35 -5.56 -4.96
CA TYR A 214 8.72 -6.94 -5.23
C TYR A 214 9.87 -6.95 -6.23
N ASP A 215 10.94 -7.67 -5.91
CA ASP A 215 12.14 -7.83 -6.76
C ASP A 215 12.66 -6.49 -7.35
N GLY A 216 12.72 -5.46 -6.50
CA GLY A 216 13.16 -4.11 -6.89
C GLY A 216 12.15 -3.31 -7.72
N GLN A 217 11.00 -3.87 -8.06
CA GLN A 217 9.95 -3.19 -8.83
C GLN A 217 8.83 -2.67 -7.92
N TRP A 218 8.40 -1.43 -8.15
CA TRP A 218 7.25 -0.85 -7.47
C TRP A 218 5.94 -1.36 -8.05
N ILE A 219 5.06 -1.88 -7.19
CA ILE A 219 3.69 -2.23 -7.48
C ILE A 219 2.82 -1.17 -6.83
N MET A 220 2.00 -0.45 -7.60
CA MET A 220 1.25 0.69 -7.10
C MET A 220 -0.18 0.73 -7.63
N ALA A 221 -1.08 1.29 -6.81
CA ALA A 221 -2.44 1.63 -7.20
C ALA A 221 -2.83 2.98 -6.62
N THR A 222 -3.71 3.70 -7.31
CA THR A 222 -4.15 5.05 -6.95
C THR A 222 -5.67 5.12 -6.94
N SER A 223 -6.23 5.85 -5.98
CA SER A 223 -7.65 6.20 -5.92
C SER A 223 -7.83 7.69 -5.69
N ARG A 224 -8.82 8.29 -6.34
CA ARG A 224 -9.10 9.73 -6.27
C ARG A 224 -10.55 9.97 -5.88
N TRP A 225 -10.79 11.06 -5.18
CA TRP A 225 -12.13 11.53 -4.85
C TRP A 225 -12.25 13.01 -5.17
N VAL A 226 -13.33 13.37 -5.85
CA VAL A 226 -13.64 14.76 -6.22
C VAL A 226 -14.70 15.30 -5.28
N THR A 227 -14.45 16.45 -4.70
CA THR A 227 -15.38 17.17 -3.83
C THR A 227 -15.63 18.55 -4.42
N LYS A 228 -16.88 19.02 -4.35
CA LYS A 228 -17.31 20.35 -4.78
C LYS A 228 -17.70 21.20 -3.57
N VAL A 229 -17.33 22.47 -3.59
CA VAL A 229 -17.83 23.45 -2.62
C VAL A 229 -19.24 23.87 -3.04
N TYR A 230 -20.19 23.80 -2.11
CA TYR A 230 -21.57 24.22 -2.33
C TYR A 230 -21.63 25.67 -2.85
N LYS A 231 -22.41 25.87 -3.89
CA LYS A 231 -22.74 27.18 -4.43
C LYS A 231 -24.26 27.36 -4.31
N PRO A 232 -24.75 28.30 -3.49
CA PRO A 232 -26.18 28.61 -3.48
C PRO A 232 -26.66 28.90 -4.88
N SER A 233 -27.83 28.37 -5.27
CA SER A 233 -28.49 28.77 -6.50
C SER A 233 -28.80 30.27 -6.42
N GLU A 234 -28.51 31.00 -7.47
CA GLU A 234 -28.96 32.40 -7.57
C GLU A 234 -30.49 32.42 -7.43
N PRO A 235 -31.04 33.35 -6.65
CA PRO A 235 -32.48 33.47 -6.56
C PRO A 235 -33.02 33.74 -8.00
N LEU A 236 -34.06 33.03 -8.36
CA LEU A 236 -34.74 33.27 -9.67
C LEU A 236 -35.00 34.76 -9.80
N PRO A 237 -34.80 35.33 -11.00
CA PRO A 237 -35.15 36.71 -11.26
C PRO A 237 -36.60 36.94 -10.80
N ARG A 238 -36.85 37.93 -9.94
CA ARG A 238 -38.20 38.33 -9.60
C ARG A 238 -38.83 38.81 -10.90
N THR A 239 -39.69 37.98 -11.51
CA THR A 239 -40.59 38.45 -12.54
C THR A 239 -41.54 39.41 -11.86
N GLY A 240 -41.21 40.72 -11.94
CA GLY A 240 -42.14 41.75 -11.52
C GLY A 240 -43.38 41.75 -12.43
N TYR A 241 -44.51 41.58 -11.84
CA TYR A 241 -45.77 42.04 -12.39
C TYR A 241 -46.08 43.37 -11.76
#